data_8301943867999945547c386e39c80f46
#
_entry.id   8301943867999945547c386e39c80f46
#
_cell.length_a   1.000
_cell.length_b   1.000
_cell.length_c   1.000
_cell.angle_alpha   90.00
_cell.angle_beta   90.00
_cell.angle_gamma   90.00
#
_symmetry.space_group_name_H-M   'P 1'
#
loop_
_entity.id
_entity.type
_entity.pdbx_description
1 polymer ?
#
loop_
_entity_poly.entity_id
_entity_poly.type
_entity_poly.pdbx_seq_one_letter_code
_entity_poly.pdbx_strand_id
1 'polypeptide(L)'
;VWLGTWGGGINFISSEPSLFTTIDYSPIPGNSSSLNNKIVSSICTDRQGRLWIGTDGGGINVFENNKRVAIYKKETGELLSNSVQTAFQDSKGNLWFGTFQGSVSLYNPQTKTFRSITPMGRANLDIRTFCEDNQHRIWIGCSEGIYIYDPDKMEVIQHYHSGNSELHGNLIRTIEQDDKGRFWIGTFGDGMG
;
A
#
# COMPACT_ATOMS: atom_id res chain seq x y z
N VAL A 1 6.30 -16.74 -5.24
CA VAL A 1 5.64 -15.98 -4.15
C VAL A 1 6.68 -15.10 -3.47
N TRP A 2 6.32 -13.85 -3.21
CA TRP A 2 7.16 -12.88 -2.51
C TRP A 2 6.69 -12.75 -1.06
N LEU A 3 7.61 -12.78 -0.11
CA LEU A 3 7.36 -12.65 1.33
C LEU A 3 8.17 -11.49 1.91
N GLY A 4 7.48 -10.51 2.49
CA GLY A 4 8.11 -9.46 3.30
C GLY A 4 8.24 -9.91 4.75
N THR A 5 9.38 -9.62 5.37
CA THR A 5 9.65 -9.95 6.76
C THR A 5 10.04 -8.73 7.57
N TRP A 6 9.67 -8.70 8.84
CA TRP A 6 10.05 -7.61 9.74
C TRP A 6 11.55 -7.65 10.05
N GLY A 7 12.31 -6.67 9.53
CA GLY A 7 13.76 -6.55 9.73
C GLY A 7 14.65 -7.51 8.95
N GLY A 8 14.10 -8.45 8.17
CA GLY A 8 14.86 -9.47 7.42
C GLY A 8 14.83 -9.34 5.90
N GLY A 9 14.23 -8.24 5.36
CA GLY A 9 14.14 -8.03 3.92
C GLY A 9 13.00 -8.80 3.25
N ILE A 10 13.16 -9.12 1.96
CA ILE A 10 12.18 -9.84 1.15
C ILE A 10 12.75 -11.16 0.67
N ASN A 11 11.93 -12.20 0.72
CA ASN A 11 12.26 -13.52 0.22
C ASN A 11 11.33 -13.89 -0.94
N PHE A 12 11.89 -14.45 -2.00
CA PHE A 12 11.15 -14.99 -3.13
C PHE A 12 11.16 -16.51 -3.09
N ILE A 13 9.98 -17.11 -3.11
CA ILE A 13 9.84 -18.57 -3.23
C ILE A 13 9.63 -18.89 -4.71
N SER A 14 10.62 -19.50 -5.34
CA SER A 14 10.51 -20.05 -6.69
C SER A 14 9.68 -21.34 -6.68
N SER A 15 9.05 -21.67 -7.79
CA SER A 15 8.48 -23.02 -8.04
C SER A 15 9.57 -24.09 -8.29
N GLU A 16 10.79 -23.68 -8.53
CA GLU A 16 11.94 -24.58 -8.68
C GLU A 16 12.46 -25.05 -7.31
N PRO A 17 12.92 -26.29 -7.17
CA PRO A 17 13.11 -26.94 -5.86
C PRO A 17 14.23 -26.41 -4.96
N SER A 18 14.85 -25.30 -5.28
CA SER A 18 16.01 -24.89 -4.46
C SER A 18 16.00 -23.47 -3.95
N LEU A 19 14.99 -22.59 -4.24
CA LEU A 19 15.46 -21.23 -4.14
C LEU A 19 14.52 -20.19 -3.56
N PHE A 20 14.86 -19.81 -2.34
CA PHE A 20 14.65 -18.47 -1.87
C PHE A 20 15.69 -17.53 -2.51
N THR A 21 15.25 -16.50 -3.22
CA THR A 21 16.09 -15.37 -3.60
C THR A 21 15.80 -14.23 -2.63
N THR A 22 16.87 -13.68 -2.03
CA THR A 22 16.74 -12.60 -1.04
C THR A 22 17.12 -11.27 -1.67
N ILE A 23 16.31 -10.24 -1.40
CA ILE A 23 16.67 -8.85 -1.64
C ILE A 23 16.96 -8.23 -0.27
N ASP A 24 18.25 -8.05 0.02
CA ASP A 24 18.70 -7.54 1.32
C ASP A 24 18.71 -6.01 1.38
N TYR A 25 18.79 -5.49 2.60
CA TYR A 25 19.09 -4.09 2.85
C TYR A 25 20.59 -3.83 2.70
N SER A 26 20.94 -2.68 2.13
CA SER A 26 22.32 -2.17 2.16
C SER A 26 22.35 -0.70 2.56
N PRO A 27 23.17 -0.31 3.54
CA PRO A 27 23.37 1.08 3.88
C PRO A 27 24.22 1.85 2.85
N ILE A 28 24.81 1.14 1.89
CA ILE A 28 25.70 1.73 0.89
C ILE A 28 24.86 2.50 -0.14
N PRO A 29 25.03 3.83 -0.26
CA PRO A 29 24.35 4.62 -1.27
C PRO A 29 24.66 4.11 -2.68
N GLY A 30 23.62 4.06 -3.55
CA GLY A 30 23.80 3.63 -4.95
C GLY A 30 23.81 2.12 -5.18
N ASN A 31 23.76 1.28 -4.14
CA ASN A 31 23.60 -0.16 -4.35
C ASN A 31 22.19 -0.47 -4.90
N SER A 32 22.13 -0.77 -6.20
CA SER A 32 20.87 -1.03 -6.90
C SER A 32 20.33 -2.47 -6.73
N SER A 33 21.10 -3.35 -6.08
CA SER A 33 20.66 -4.74 -5.83
C SER A 33 20.00 -4.92 -4.47
N SER A 34 19.86 -3.83 -3.69
CA SER A 34 19.39 -3.90 -2.31
C SER A 34 18.32 -2.86 -2.00
N LEU A 35 17.59 -3.10 -0.91
CA LEU A 35 16.66 -2.13 -0.32
C LEU A 35 17.42 -0.98 0.36
N ASN A 36 16.79 0.19 0.41
CA ASN A 36 17.29 1.34 1.14
C ASN A 36 16.87 1.37 2.62
N ASN A 37 16.00 0.44 3.04
CA ASN A 37 15.54 0.27 4.41
C ASN A 37 15.28 -1.22 4.66
N LYS A 38 15.52 -1.68 5.90
CA LYS A 38 15.40 -3.10 6.29
C LYS A 38 13.99 -3.55 6.68
N ILE A 39 13.09 -2.62 6.97
CA ILE A 39 11.73 -2.97 7.39
C ILE A 39 10.82 -2.87 6.16
N VAL A 40 10.43 -4.03 5.63
CA VAL A 40 9.48 -4.14 4.53
C VAL A 40 8.07 -4.26 5.11
N SER A 41 7.19 -3.37 4.69
CA SER A 41 5.80 -3.29 5.18
C SER A 41 4.77 -3.63 4.11
N SER A 42 5.09 -3.44 2.83
CA SER A 42 4.17 -3.77 1.73
C SER A 42 4.89 -4.16 0.45
N ILE A 43 4.21 -4.97 -0.37
CA ILE A 43 4.73 -5.46 -1.65
C ILE A 43 3.58 -5.47 -2.64
N CYS A 44 3.82 -4.95 -3.84
CA CYS A 44 2.88 -5.00 -4.95
C CYS A 44 3.65 -5.22 -6.27
N THR A 45 3.10 -6.00 -7.19
CA THR A 45 3.66 -6.17 -8.53
C THR A 45 2.76 -5.45 -9.52
N ASP A 46 3.34 -4.58 -10.35
CA ASP A 46 2.56 -3.89 -11.39
C ASP A 46 2.38 -4.74 -12.66
N ARG A 47 1.55 -4.25 -13.59
CA ARG A 47 1.26 -4.96 -14.85
C ARG A 47 2.48 -5.13 -15.76
N GLN A 48 3.56 -4.39 -15.54
CA GLN A 48 4.84 -4.51 -16.24
C GLN A 48 5.77 -5.53 -15.58
N GLY A 49 5.36 -6.16 -14.48
CA GLY A 49 6.16 -7.10 -13.71
C GLY A 49 7.20 -6.44 -12.79
N ARG A 50 7.14 -5.13 -12.60
CA ARG A 50 8.00 -4.44 -11.63
C ARG A 50 7.49 -4.67 -10.22
N LEU A 51 8.41 -4.87 -9.31
CA LEU A 51 8.13 -5.08 -7.90
C LEU A 51 8.24 -3.75 -7.14
N TRP A 52 7.14 -3.31 -6.54
CA TRP A 52 7.02 -2.11 -5.74
C TRP A 52 7.01 -2.49 -4.27
N ILE A 53 7.99 -2.00 -3.54
CA ILE A 53 8.26 -2.41 -2.16
C ILE A 53 8.17 -1.20 -1.27
N GLY A 54 7.13 -1.17 -0.45
CA GLY A 54 6.98 -0.17 0.60
C GLY A 54 7.78 -0.55 1.84
N THR A 55 8.46 0.43 2.40
CA THR A 55 9.28 0.25 3.60
C THR A 55 8.88 1.20 4.71
N ASP A 56 9.16 0.84 5.96
CA ASP A 56 8.93 1.71 7.10
C ASP A 56 10.13 2.63 7.32
N GLY A 57 10.02 3.83 6.73
CA GLY A 57 11.02 4.90 6.81
C GLY A 57 11.90 5.09 5.57
N GLY A 58 11.89 4.16 4.60
CA GLY A 58 12.67 4.30 3.35
C GLY A 58 11.85 4.71 2.11
N GLY A 59 10.54 4.87 2.26
CA GLY A 59 9.65 5.13 1.14
C GLY A 59 9.40 3.89 0.29
N ILE A 60 9.27 4.06 -1.02
CA ILE A 60 8.99 3.01 -2.00
C ILE A 60 10.27 2.70 -2.80
N ASN A 61 10.63 1.43 -2.87
CA ASN A 61 11.68 0.92 -3.76
C ASN A 61 11.02 0.19 -4.93
N VAL A 62 11.45 0.47 -6.16
CA VAL A 62 10.95 -0.20 -7.37
C VAL A 62 12.05 -1.05 -7.97
N PHE A 63 11.78 -2.33 -8.14
CA PHE A 63 12.70 -3.28 -8.75
C PHE A 63 12.18 -3.78 -10.09
N GLU A 64 13.10 -3.89 -11.04
CA GLU A 64 12.90 -4.50 -12.34
C GLU A 64 14.12 -5.41 -12.62
N ASN A 65 13.88 -6.67 -12.99
CA ASN A 65 14.95 -7.65 -13.25
C ASN A 65 15.99 -7.71 -12.12
N ASN A 66 15.53 -7.75 -10.87
CA ASN A 66 16.34 -7.79 -9.64
C ASN A 66 17.24 -6.56 -9.41
N LYS A 67 17.01 -5.49 -10.12
CA LYS A 67 17.69 -4.20 -9.91
C LYS A 67 16.70 -3.13 -9.48
N ARG A 68 17.08 -2.35 -8.49
CA ARG A 68 16.28 -1.20 -8.08
C ARG A 68 16.43 -0.09 -9.11
N VAL A 69 15.33 0.25 -9.77
CA VAL A 69 15.26 1.25 -10.84
C VAL A 69 14.77 2.61 -10.35
N ALA A 70 14.08 2.65 -9.21
CA ALA A 70 13.61 3.90 -8.61
C ALA A 70 13.49 3.81 -7.09
N ILE A 71 13.55 4.97 -6.43
CA ILE A 71 13.16 5.18 -5.03
C ILE A 71 12.28 6.43 -5.00
N TYR A 72 11.12 6.33 -4.36
CA TYR A 72 10.21 7.46 -4.14
C TYR A 72 10.11 7.75 -2.64
N LYS A 73 10.20 9.03 -2.28
CA LYS A 73 10.28 9.48 -0.90
C LYS A 73 9.47 10.77 -0.67
N LYS A 74 9.29 11.08 0.61
CA LYS A 74 8.74 12.37 1.03
C LYS A 74 9.63 13.55 0.60
N GLU A 75 10.94 13.40 0.73
CA GLU A 75 11.93 14.44 0.42
C GLU A 75 11.98 14.80 -1.06
N THR A 76 11.57 13.89 -1.94
CA THR A 76 11.49 14.09 -3.39
C THR A 76 10.07 14.48 -3.86
N GLY A 77 9.11 14.56 -2.92
CA GLY A 77 7.80 15.14 -3.16
C GLY A 77 6.71 14.15 -3.62
N GLU A 78 7.04 12.87 -3.79
CA GLU A 78 6.07 11.86 -4.26
C GLU A 78 5.21 11.31 -3.12
N LEU A 79 5.73 11.32 -1.89
CA LEU A 79 5.05 10.77 -0.73
C LEU A 79 4.83 11.84 0.34
N LEU A 80 3.79 11.64 1.15
CA LEU A 80 3.56 12.46 2.35
C LEU A 80 4.30 11.91 3.58
N SER A 81 4.66 10.61 3.57
CA SER A 81 5.46 9.96 4.62
C SER A 81 6.31 8.84 4.01
N ASN A 82 7.49 8.60 4.56
CA ASN A 82 8.38 7.50 4.15
C ASN A 82 8.01 6.14 4.77
N SER A 83 7.07 6.10 5.70
CA SER A 83 6.55 4.87 6.28
C SER A 83 5.36 4.38 5.47
N VAL A 84 5.63 3.53 4.45
CA VAL A 84 4.63 3.00 3.51
C VAL A 84 4.08 1.70 4.07
N GLN A 85 2.85 1.69 4.53
CA GLN A 85 2.23 0.57 5.24
C GLN A 85 1.54 -0.44 4.33
N THR A 86 1.00 0.02 3.22
CA THR A 86 0.27 -0.83 2.27
C THR A 86 0.48 -0.36 0.84
N ALA A 87 0.42 -1.29 -0.11
CA ALA A 87 0.48 -1.05 -1.54
C ALA A 87 -0.57 -1.91 -2.25
N PHE A 88 -1.27 -1.33 -3.22
CA PHE A 88 -2.36 -1.97 -3.93
C PHE A 88 -2.37 -1.51 -5.40
N GLN A 89 -2.68 -2.41 -6.35
CA GLN A 89 -2.92 -2.05 -7.74
C GLN A 89 -4.41 -2.18 -8.06
N ASP A 90 -5.01 -1.09 -8.56
CA ASP A 90 -6.41 -1.11 -8.99
C ASP A 90 -6.58 -1.79 -10.38
N SER A 91 -7.84 -2.04 -10.74
CA SER A 91 -8.21 -2.65 -12.01
C SER A 91 -7.87 -1.79 -13.24
N LYS A 92 -7.61 -0.50 -13.07
CA LYS A 92 -7.13 0.43 -14.11
C LYS A 92 -5.59 0.42 -14.22
N GLY A 93 -4.89 -0.24 -13.27
CA GLY A 93 -3.44 -0.37 -13.21
C GLY A 93 -2.73 0.74 -12.44
N ASN A 94 -3.46 1.64 -11.79
CA ASN A 94 -2.86 2.62 -10.90
C ASN A 94 -2.37 1.95 -9.62
N LEU A 95 -1.34 2.51 -8.99
CA LEU A 95 -0.79 1.99 -7.75
C LEU A 95 -1.12 2.94 -6.59
N TRP A 96 -1.69 2.37 -5.55
CA TRP A 96 -2.13 3.06 -4.34
C TRP A 96 -1.19 2.72 -3.21
N PHE A 97 -0.66 3.72 -2.54
CA PHE A 97 0.24 3.56 -1.41
C PHE A 97 -0.34 4.26 -0.20
N GLY A 98 -0.58 3.49 0.85
CA GLY A 98 -1.02 4.00 2.14
C GLY A 98 0.18 4.19 3.06
N THR A 99 0.24 5.33 3.73
CA THR A 99 1.37 5.67 4.59
C THR A 99 0.93 5.87 6.05
N PHE A 100 1.87 5.70 6.96
CA PHE A 100 1.69 6.06 8.36
C PHE A 100 1.80 7.59 8.51
N GLN A 101 0.79 8.20 9.08
CA GLN A 101 0.68 9.66 9.29
C GLN A 101 0.95 10.51 8.02
N GLY A 102 0.59 9.98 6.85
CA GLY A 102 0.84 10.66 5.58
C GLY A 102 -0.24 10.48 4.53
N SER A 103 -1.33 9.78 4.87
CA SER A 103 -2.46 9.57 3.95
C SER A 103 -2.12 8.70 2.72
N VAL A 104 -2.69 8.96 1.55
CA VAL A 104 -2.59 8.13 0.35
C VAL A 104 -1.74 8.82 -0.72
N SER A 105 -0.84 8.06 -1.36
CA SER A 105 -0.14 8.46 -2.58
C SER A 105 -0.58 7.56 -3.73
N LEU A 106 -1.12 8.14 -4.78
CA LEU A 106 -1.60 7.46 -5.98
C LEU A 106 -0.60 7.67 -7.12
N TYR A 107 -0.04 6.58 -7.65
CA TYR A 107 0.82 6.60 -8.83
C TYR A 107 0.05 6.21 -10.09
N ASN A 108 0.11 7.04 -11.11
CA ASN A 108 -0.42 6.76 -12.43
C ASN A 108 0.71 6.27 -13.33
N PRO A 109 0.68 5.01 -13.84
CA PRO A 109 1.75 4.45 -14.65
C PRO A 109 1.83 5.02 -16.08
N GLN A 110 0.74 5.59 -16.61
CA GLN A 110 0.70 6.21 -17.93
C GLN A 110 1.43 7.56 -17.94
N THR A 111 1.17 8.39 -16.92
CA THR A 111 1.82 9.71 -16.79
C THR A 111 3.12 9.66 -15.99
N LYS A 112 3.37 8.55 -15.27
CA LYS A 112 4.50 8.35 -14.34
C LYS A 112 4.54 9.42 -13.23
N THR A 113 3.38 9.84 -12.75
CA THR A 113 3.24 10.89 -11.74
C THR A 113 2.57 10.38 -10.49
N PHE A 114 2.94 10.96 -9.34
CA PHE A 114 2.26 10.78 -8.07
C PHE A 114 1.24 11.90 -7.83
N ARG A 115 0.15 11.54 -7.17
CA ARG A 115 -0.84 12.45 -6.64
C ARG A 115 -1.16 12.07 -5.20
N SER A 116 -1.15 13.03 -4.29
CA SER A 116 -1.59 12.83 -2.92
C SER A 116 -3.12 12.92 -2.83
N ILE A 117 -3.72 11.98 -2.09
CA ILE A 117 -5.13 11.99 -1.73
C ILE A 117 -5.22 12.09 -0.21
N THR A 118 -5.82 13.16 0.27
CA THR A 118 -6.07 13.41 1.69
C THR A 118 -7.58 13.31 1.95
N PRO A 119 -8.09 12.13 2.37
CA PRO A 119 -9.52 11.94 2.56
C PRO A 119 -10.11 13.03 3.46
N MET A 120 -11.12 13.74 2.98
CA MET A 120 -11.75 14.88 3.67
C MET A 120 -10.76 15.93 4.22
N GLY A 121 -9.62 16.15 3.53
CA GLY A 121 -8.58 17.10 3.93
C GLY A 121 -7.68 16.60 5.07
N ARG A 122 -7.81 15.36 5.50
CA ARG A 122 -7.00 14.77 6.58
C ARG A 122 -5.68 14.23 6.07
N ALA A 123 -4.59 14.91 6.39
CA ALA A 123 -3.24 14.55 5.95
C ALA A 123 -2.52 13.53 6.85
N ASN A 124 -2.99 13.33 8.09
CA ASN A 124 -2.29 12.52 9.10
C ASN A 124 -3.01 11.19 9.39
N LEU A 125 -3.53 10.53 8.36
CA LEU A 125 -4.17 9.23 8.51
C LEU A 125 -3.16 8.10 8.42
N ASP A 126 -3.37 7.06 9.25
CA ASP A 126 -2.67 5.79 9.13
C ASP A 126 -3.45 4.90 8.18
N ILE A 127 -3.02 4.83 6.94
CA ILE A 127 -3.67 4.00 5.93
C ILE A 127 -3.09 2.58 6.02
N ARG A 128 -3.96 1.58 6.19
CA ARG A 128 -3.57 0.19 6.45
C ARG A 128 -3.95 -0.79 5.34
N THR A 129 -5.00 -0.49 4.60
CA THR A 129 -5.51 -1.40 3.57
C THR A 129 -6.28 -0.67 2.49
N PHE A 130 -6.29 -1.27 1.31
CA PHE A 130 -7.14 -0.90 0.19
C PHE A 130 -7.90 -2.11 -0.31
N CYS A 131 -9.10 -1.88 -0.80
CA CYS A 131 -9.89 -2.86 -1.53
C CYS A 131 -10.63 -2.15 -2.67
N GLU A 132 -10.64 -2.69 -3.87
CA GLU A 132 -11.46 -2.19 -4.97
C GLU A 132 -12.76 -3.01 -5.02
N ASP A 133 -13.89 -2.32 -5.04
CA ASP A 133 -15.19 -2.98 -5.14
C ASP A 133 -15.62 -3.23 -6.60
N ASN A 134 -16.72 -3.97 -6.77
CA ASN A 134 -17.28 -4.29 -8.08
C ASN A 134 -17.78 -3.07 -8.89
N GLN A 135 -17.80 -1.88 -8.27
CA GLN A 135 -18.10 -0.60 -8.91
C GLN A 135 -16.85 0.23 -9.17
N HIS A 136 -15.66 -0.38 -9.02
CA HIS A 136 -14.34 0.26 -9.17
C HIS A 136 -14.07 1.42 -8.19
N ARG A 137 -14.79 1.45 -7.06
CA ARG A 137 -14.49 2.39 -5.98
C ARG A 137 -13.42 1.81 -5.08
N ILE A 138 -12.60 2.68 -4.52
CA ILE A 138 -11.51 2.26 -3.63
C ILE A 138 -11.94 2.47 -2.17
N TRP A 139 -11.99 1.38 -1.45
CA TRP A 139 -12.19 1.35 -0.01
C TRP A 139 -10.84 1.55 0.67
N ILE A 140 -10.73 2.57 1.49
CA ILE A 140 -9.49 2.98 2.17
C ILE A 140 -9.68 2.75 3.66
N GLY A 141 -9.09 1.68 4.19
CA GLY A 141 -9.13 1.37 5.62
C GLY A 141 -7.98 2.07 6.37
N CYS A 142 -8.33 2.76 7.44
CA CYS A 142 -7.38 3.56 8.20
C CYS A 142 -7.66 3.55 9.72
N SER A 143 -6.95 4.42 10.47
CA SER A 143 -7.13 4.60 11.91
C SER A 143 -8.44 5.28 12.31
N GLU A 144 -9.19 5.84 11.36
CA GLU A 144 -10.44 6.57 11.61
C GLU A 144 -11.67 5.93 10.95
N GLY A 145 -11.58 4.67 10.53
CA GLY A 145 -12.64 3.96 9.83
C GLY A 145 -12.29 3.72 8.36
N ILE A 146 -13.32 3.76 7.51
CA ILE A 146 -13.23 3.43 6.09
C ILE A 146 -13.71 4.62 5.27
N TYR A 147 -12.87 5.10 4.36
CA TYR A 147 -13.25 6.08 3.35
C TYR A 147 -13.50 5.37 2.02
N ILE A 148 -14.58 5.73 1.32
CA ILE A 148 -14.87 5.25 -0.03
C ILE A 148 -14.49 6.35 -1.00
N TYR A 149 -13.50 6.07 -1.84
CA TYR A 149 -13.03 6.99 -2.88
C TYR A 149 -13.58 6.56 -4.24
N ASP A 150 -14.15 7.51 -4.96
CA ASP A 150 -14.61 7.33 -6.34
C ASP A 150 -13.53 7.86 -7.29
N PRO A 151 -12.80 6.98 -8.04
CA PRO A 151 -11.73 7.41 -8.92
C PRO A 151 -12.19 8.24 -10.13
N ASP A 152 -13.43 8.05 -10.57
CA ASP A 152 -13.97 8.76 -11.72
C ASP A 152 -14.38 10.19 -11.35
N LYS A 153 -14.90 10.39 -10.14
CA LYS A 153 -15.19 11.70 -9.58
C LYS A 153 -13.96 12.36 -8.92
N MET A 154 -12.94 11.56 -8.62
CA MET A 154 -11.73 11.96 -7.90
C MET A 154 -12.01 12.54 -6.49
N GLU A 155 -13.00 11.99 -5.81
CA GLU A 155 -13.43 12.45 -4.48
C GLU A 155 -13.76 11.30 -3.52
N VAL A 156 -13.73 11.58 -2.21
CA VAL A 156 -14.30 10.70 -1.19
C VAL A 156 -15.81 10.93 -1.14
N ILE A 157 -16.57 9.86 -1.40
CA ILE A 157 -18.04 9.91 -1.45
C ILE A 157 -18.70 9.44 -0.16
N GLN A 158 -17.97 8.71 0.70
CA GLN A 158 -18.52 8.15 1.94
C GLN A 158 -17.42 7.94 2.97
N HIS A 159 -17.78 8.08 4.25
CA HIS A 159 -16.93 7.72 5.39
C HIS A 159 -17.74 6.91 6.40
N TYR A 160 -17.30 5.68 6.68
CA TYR A 160 -17.87 4.78 7.68
C TYR A 160 -16.96 4.73 8.91
N HIS A 161 -17.55 4.87 10.08
CA HIS A 161 -16.90 4.75 11.39
C HIS A 161 -17.89 4.27 12.45
N SER A 162 -17.44 3.88 13.61
CA SER A 162 -18.29 3.32 14.68
C SER A 162 -19.41 4.24 15.15
N GLY A 163 -19.34 5.55 14.89
CA GLY A 163 -20.38 6.50 15.23
C GLY A 163 -21.51 6.64 14.20
N ASN A 164 -21.34 6.08 12.98
CA ASN A 164 -22.34 6.22 11.90
C ASN A 164 -22.60 4.90 11.13
N SER A 165 -22.04 3.79 11.58
CA SER A 165 -22.17 2.48 10.98
C SER A 165 -22.12 1.38 12.03
N GLU A 166 -22.28 0.14 11.63
CA GLU A 166 -22.19 -1.04 12.49
C GLU A 166 -20.72 -1.49 12.72
N LEU A 167 -19.74 -0.67 12.36
CA LEU A 167 -18.34 -0.94 12.70
C LEU A 167 -18.15 -0.91 14.21
N HIS A 168 -17.61 -1.98 14.79
CA HIS A 168 -17.33 -2.08 16.22
C HIS A 168 -16.14 -1.21 16.63
N GLY A 169 -15.19 -0.97 15.69
CA GLY A 169 -14.00 -0.15 15.92
C GLY A 169 -13.52 0.58 14.67
N ASN A 170 -12.76 1.66 14.87
CA ASN A 170 -12.28 2.51 13.77
C ASN A 170 -10.88 2.16 13.27
N LEU A 171 -10.12 1.33 14.01
CA LEU A 171 -8.78 0.93 13.61
C LEU A 171 -8.83 -0.22 12.61
N ILE A 172 -9.03 0.11 11.33
CA ILE A 172 -9.18 -0.89 10.27
C ILE A 172 -7.81 -1.47 9.90
N ARG A 173 -7.76 -2.80 9.77
CA ARG A 173 -6.54 -3.54 9.41
C ARG A 173 -6.60 -4.20 8.05
N THR A 174 -7.77 -4.72 7.69
CA THR A 174 -7.98 -5.38 6.42
C THR A 174 -9.41 -5.16 5.93
N ILE A 175 -9.57 -5.13 4.63
CA ILE A 175 -10.86 -5.10 3.93
C ILE A 175 -10.75 -6.04 2.74
N GLU A 176 -11.68 -6.98 2.64
CA GLU A 176 -11.76 -7.92 1.53
C GLU A 176 -13.20 -8.00 1.03
N GLN A 177 -13.39 -8.09 -0.28
CA GLN A 177 -14.70 -8.37 -0.87
C GLN A 177 -14.76 -9.82 -1.34
N ASP A 178 -15.78 -10.57 -0.91
CA ASP A 178 -15.99 -11.94 -1.36
C ASP A 178 -16.71 -12.00 -2.72
N ASP A 179 -16.77 -13.20 -3.30
CA ASP A 179 -17.43 -13.46 -4.60
C ASP A 179 -18.94 -13.17 -4.60
N LYS A 180 -19.54 -12.98 -3.42
CA LYS A 180 -20.95 -12.61 -3.25
C LYS A 180 -21.14 -11.10 -3.08
N GLY A 181 -20.06 -10.33 -3.15
CA GLY A 181 -20.07 -8.88 -3.00
C GLY A 181 -20.14 -8.40 -1.54
N ARG A 182 -19.96 -9.29 -0.55
CA ARG A 182 -19.93 -8.92 0.86
C ARG A 182 -18.54 -8.44 1.22
N PHE A 183 -18.45 -7.44 2.10
CA PHE A 183 -17.20 -6.97 2.64
C PHE A 183 -16.92 -7.62 3.99
N TRP A 184 -15.69 -8.07 4.15
CA TRP A 184 -15.15 -8.58 5.40
C TRP A 184 -14.13 -7.56 5.92
N ILE A 185 -14.36 -7.06 7.11
CA ILE A 185 -13.58 -5.97 7.69
C ILE A 185 -12.95 -6.45 9.00
N GLY A 186 -11.61 -6.48 9.02
CA GLY A 186 -10.85 -6.78 10.23
C GLY A 186 -10.41 -5.50 10.93
N THR A 187 -10.67 -5.40 12.23
CA THR A 187 -10.28 -4.27 13.07
C THR A 187 -9.18 -4.66 14.05
N PHE A 188 -8.47 -3.68 14.57
CA PHE A 188 -7.49 -3.90 15.63
C PHE A 188 -8.18 -3.80 17.00
N GLY A 189 -8.33 -4.95 17.67
CA GLY A 189 -8.87 -5.05 19.01
C GLY A 189 -10.37 -5.34 19.11
N ASP A 190 -11.15 -5.07 18.03
CA ASP A 190 -12.62 -5.17 18.05
C ASP A 190 -13.17 -6.32 17.17
N GLY A 191 -12.29 -7.19 16.67
CA GLY A 191 -12.65 -8.38 15.90
C GLY A 191 -12.91 -8.11 14.42
N MET A 192 -13.85 -8.88 13.84
CA MET A 192 -14.20 -8.85 12.42
C MET A 192 -15.72 -8.64 12.25
N GLY A 193 -16.09 -7.77 11.35
CA GLY A 193 -17.47 -7.52 10.92
C GLY A 193 -17.66 -7.78 9.43
#